data_21993334bf1449a6804695a65409f0b8
#
_entry.id   21993334bf1449a6804695a65409f0b8
#
_cell.length_a   1.000
_cell.length_b   1.000
_cell.length_c   1.000
_cell.angle_alpha   90.00
_cell.angle_beta   90.00
_cell.angle_gamma   90.00
#
_symmetry.space_group_name_H-M   'P 1'
#
loop_
_entity.id
_entity.type
_entity.pdbx_description
1 polymer ?
#
loop_
_entity_poly.entity_id
_entity_poly.type
_entity_poly.pdbx_seq_one_letter_code
_entity_poly.pdbx_strand_id
1 'polypeptide(L)'
;MSNNKLLTDEQKELYSLMLPIYGAMVKQNNTAKILNTSIATLYRMRKQGIGASYKKLESNSKNGTVVYPLQEIVRYITESNVKTA
;
A
#
# COMPACT_ATOMS: atom_id res chain seq x y z
N MET A 1 11.90 14.04 -10.63
CA MET A 1 11.57 14.09 -10.66
C MET A 1 10.70 14.02 -10.66
N SER A 2 10.41 13.98 -10.63
CA SER A 2 9.77 13.99 -10.68
C SER A 2 8.87 13.47 -10.44
N ASN A 3 8.69 13.13 -10.25
CA ASN A 3 7.93 12.50 -9.97
C ASN A 3 6.97 12.67 -9.14
N ASN A 4 6.73 13.09 -9.07
CA ASN A 4 6.06 13.42 -8.25
C ASN A 4 4.72 13.23 -8.37
N LYS A 5 4.31 12.51 -7.95
CA LYS A 5 3.16 12.20 -8.02
C LYS A 5 2.41 12.75 -6.94
N LEU A 6 1.79 13.83 -7.10
CA LEU A 6 0.94 14.41 -6.10
C LEU A 6 -0.36 13.62 -6.07
N LEU A 7 -0.94 13.50 -4.94
CA LEU A 7 -2.22 12.83 -4.83
C LEU A 7 -3.31 13.72 -5.40
N THR A 8 -4.27 13.11 -6.03
CA THR A 8 -5.44 13.84 -6.51
C THR A 8 -6.29 14.24 -5.30
N ASP A 9 -7.28 15.09 -5.50
CA ASP A 9 -8.13 15.51 -4.40
C ASP A 9 -8.85 14.32 -3.80
N GLU A 10 -9.32 13.39 -4.63
CA GLU A 10 -10.00 12.21 -4.14
C GLU A 10 -9.05 11.36 -3.33
N GLN A 11 -7.84 11.22 -3.79
CA GLN A 11 -6.84 10.43 -3.07
C GLN A 11 -6.48 11.09 -1.74
N LYS A 12 -6.40 12.43 -1.72
CA LYS A 12 -6.09 13.13 -0.49
C LYS A 12 -7.19 12.93 0.52
N GLU A 13 -8.42 12.93 0.07
CA GLU A 13 -9.53 12.77 0.97
C GLU A 13 -9.50 11.39 1.58
N LEU A 14 -9.30 10.37 0.77
CA LEU A 14 -9.24 9.00 1.27
C LEU A 14 -8.04 8.85 2.22
N TYR A 15 -6.93 9.42 1.85
CA TYR A 15 -5.74 9.35 2.69
C TYR A 15 -6.04 9.97 4.07
N SER A 16 -6.70 11.14 4.08
CA SER A 16 -7.00 11.81 5.33
C SER A 16 -7.92 11.00 6.21
N LEU A 17 -8.86 10.27 5.62
CA LEU A 17 -9.78 9.45 6.39
C LEU A 17 -9.07 8.22 6.96
N MET A 18 -8.12 7.70 6.26
CA MET A 18 -7.46 6.47 6.67
C MET A 18 -6.28 6.71 7.60
N LEU A 19 -5.66 7.87 7.52
CA LEU A 19 -4.46 8.15 8.28
C LEU A 19 -4.64 7.95 9.79
N PRO A 20 -5.68 8.47 10.41
CA PRO A 20 -5.83 8.30 11.86
C PRO A 20 -6.09 6.84 12.25
N ILE A 21 -6.51 6.01 11.32
CA ILE A 21 -6.82 4.64 11.63
C ILE A 21 -5.59 3.76 11.46
N TYR A 22 -4.83 3.95 10.40
CA TYR A 22 -3.75 3.04 10.07
C TYR A 22 -2.36 3.63 10.19
N GLY A 23 -2.25 4.94 10.21
CA GLY A 23 -0.93 5.59 10.25
C GLY A 23 -0.32 5.69 8.85
N ALA A 24 0.78 6.37 8.74
CA ALA A 24 1.42 6.64 7.47
C ALA A 24 2.12 5.42 6.89
N MET A 25 2.58 4.52 7.74
CA MET A 25 3.26 3.31 7.28
C MET A 25 2.45 2.15 7.79
N VAL A 26 1.90 1.36 6.91
CA VAL A 26 0.93 0.34 7.25
C VAL A 26 1.57 -1.04 7.21
N LYS A 27 1.40 -1.80 8.26
CA LYS A 27 1.95 -3.14 8.33
C LYS A 27 1.21 -4.03 7.36
N GLN A 28 1.86 -5.10 6.92
CA GLN A 28 1.25 -5.93 5.89
C GLN A 28 -0.05 -6.59 6.33
N ASN A 29 -0.22 -6.90 7.60
CA ASN A 29 -1.48 -7.51 8.00
C ASN A 29 -2.63 -6.50 7.86
N ASN A 30 -2.38 -5.24 8.17
CA ASN A 30 -3.42 -4.23 8.00
C ASN A 30 -3.63 -3.93 6.52
N THR A 31 -2.56 -3.96 5.74
CA THR A 31 -2.69 -3.75 4.30
C THR A 31 -3.56 -4.85 3.70
N ALA A 32 -3.37 -6.09 4.14
CA ALA A 32 -4.18 -7.19 3.66
C ALA A 32 -5.66 -6.94 3.99
N LYS A 33 -5.94 -6.43 5.18
CA LYS A 33 -7.31 -6.16 5.54
C LYS A 33 -7.89 -5.03 4.69
N ILE A 34 -7.13 -3.98 4.48
CA ILE A 34 -7.59 -2.86 3.67
C ILE A 34 -7.92 -3.33 2.26
N LEU A 35 -7.07 -4.19 1.71
CA LEU A 35 -7.25 -4.65 0.34
C LEU A 35 -8.13 -5.90 0.28
N ASN A 36 -8.63 -6.35 1.41
CA ASN A 36 -9.49 -7.50 1.49
C ASN A 36 -8.83 -8.73 0.91
N THR A 37 -7.62 -8.99 1.31
CA THR A 37 -6.89 -10.12 0.80
C THR A 37 -6.07 -10.73 1.94
N SER A 38 -5.13 -11.59 1.63
CA SER A 38 -4.34 -12.26 2.65
C SER A 38 -2.90 -11.84 2.56
N ILE A 39 -2.15 -12.08 3.62
CA ILE A 39 -0.73 -11.79 3.63
C ILE A 39 -0.04 -12.66 2.58
N ALA A 40 -0.48 -13.89 2.41
CA ALA A 40 0.11 -14.77 1.41
C ALA A 40 -0.07 -14.20 0.01
N THR A 41 -1.22 -13.61 -0.26
CA THR A 41 -1.46 -13.00 -1.56
C THR A 41 -0.57 -11.77 -1.74
N LEU A 42 -0.40 -10.97 -0.69
CA LEU A 42 0.48 -9.80 -0.78
C LEU A 42 1.91 -10.27 -1.08
N TYR A 43 2.34 -11.35 -0.46
CA TYR A 43 3.68 -11.87 -0.68
C TYR A 43 3.83 -12.28 -2.15
N ARG A 44 2.84 -12.98 -2.69
CA ARG A 44 2.92 -13.40 -4.09
C ARG A 44 2.93 -12.19 -5.01
N MET A 45 2.16 -11.17 -4.69
CA MET A 45 2.13 -9.97 -5.52
C MET A 45 3.50 -9.29 -5.52
N ARG A 46 4.14 -9.23 -4.36
CA ARG A 46 5.46 -8.63 -4.28
C ARG A 46 6.46 -9.44 -5.12
N LYS A 47 6.35 -10.76 -5.08
CA LYS A 47 7.27 -11.60 -5.84
C LYS A 47 7.05 -11.40 -7.34
N GLN A 48 5.86 -11.08 -7.73
CA GLN A 48 5.55 -10.87 -9.13
C GLN A 48 5.75 -9.43 -9.57
N GLY A 49 6.05 -8.56 -8.63
CA GLY A 49 6.26 -7.16 -8.96
C GLY A 49 4.99 -6.40 -9.25
N ILE A 50 3.87 -6.84 -8.70
CA ILE A 50 2.61 -6.16 -8.92
C ILE A 50 2.03 -5.76 -7.58
N GLY A 51 0.98 -5.00 -7.59
CA GLY A 51 0.32 -4.56 -6.37
C GLY A 51 0.84 -3.22 -5.89
N ALA A 52 0.49 -2.86 -4.68
CA ALA A 52 0.88 -1.57 -4.12
C ALA A 52 2.37 -1.56 -3.84
N SER A 53 2.98 -0.41 -3.97
CA SER A 53 4.40 -0.27 -3.67
C SER A 53 4.63 -0.42 -2.18
N TYR A 54 5.74 -0.99 -1.81
CA TYR A 54 6.03 -1.26 -0.42
C TYR A 54 7.49 -0.93 -0.10
N LYS A 55 7.82 -0.94 1.18
CA LYS A 55 9.18 -0.73 1.60
C LYS A 55 9.57 -1.84 2.56
N LYS A 56 10.80 -2.26 2.51
CA LYS A 56 11.28 -3.30 3.37
C LYS A 56 12.25 -2.63 4.33
N LEU A 57 11.88 -2.57 5.57
CA LEU A 57 12.71 -1.94 6.56
C LEU A 57 13.72 -2.94 7.09
N GLU A 58 14.97 -2.53 7.18
CA GLU A 58 15.96 -3.43 7.63
C GLU A 58 15.87 -3.50 9.12
N SER A 59 16.06 -4.62 9.67
CA SER A 59 16.05 -4.76 11.09
C SER A 59 17.09 -5.81 11.39
N ASN A 60 17.30 -6.08 12.64
CA ASN A 60 18.27 -7.07 13.02
C ASN A 60 17.76 -8.47 12.76
N SER A 61 16.53 -8.62 12.41
CA SER A 61 16.02 -9.95 12.22
C SER A 61 16.31 -10.37 10.80
N LYS A 62 16.28 -11.65 10.56
CA LYS A 62 16.52 -12.12 9.26
C LYS A 62 15.55 -11.70 8.27
N ASN A 63 14.32 -11.54 8.68
CA ASN A 63 13.31 -11.24 7.74
C ASN A 63 12.95 -9.82 7.77
N GLY A 64 13.35 -8.92 7.35
CA GLY A 64 12.99 -7.54 7.41
C GLY A 64 11.51 -7.30 7.60
N THR A 65 11.13 -6.15 7.89
CA THR A 65 9.74 -5.79 8.07
C THR A 65 9.22 -5.12 6.83
N VAL A 66 8.13 -5.62 6.32
CA VAL A 66 7.52 -5.05 5.13
C VAL A 66 6.41 -4.10 5.56
N VAL A 67 6.46 -2.89 5.08
CA VAL A 67 5.41 -1.91 5.34
C VAL A 67 4.99 -1.27 4.03
N TYR A 68 3.79 -0.79 3.99
CA TYR A 68 3.24 -0.17 2.80
C TYR A 68 2.93 1.28 3.15
N PRO A 69 3.55 2.25 2.50
CA PRO A 69 3.18 3.64 2.75
C PRO A 69 1.71 3.83 2.44
N LEU A 70 1.00 4.51 3.31
CA LEU A 70 -0.44 4.65 3.13
C LEU A 70 -0.78 5.31 1.80
N GLN A 71 0.02 6.28 1.37
CA GLN A 71 -0.25 6.94 0.11
C GLN A 71 -0.16 5.95 -1.05
N GLU A 72 0.68 4.93 -0.95
CA GLU A 72 0.79 3.95 -2.02
C GLU A 72 -0.42 3.01 -2.02
N ILE A 73 -0.96 2.73 -0.85
CA ILE A 73 -2.18 1.93 -0.76
C ILE A 73 -3.32 2.72 -1.39
N VAL A 74 -3.40 4.01 -1.07
CA VAL A 74 -4.45 4.86 -1.61
C VAL A 74 -4.34 4.94 -3.14
N ARG A 75 -3.12 5.07 -3.65
CA ARG A 75 -2.95 5.10 -5.09
C ARG A 75 -3.38 3.79 -5.71
N TYR A 76 -2.99 2.69 -5.11
CA TYR A 76 -3.32 1.38 -5.65
C TYR A 76 -4.83 1.21 -5.70
N ILE A 77 -5.53 1.56 -4.65
CA ILE A 77 -6.96 1.40 -4.59
C ILE A 77 -7.64 2.26 -5.66
N THR A 78 -7.20 3.49 -5.80
CA THR A 78 -7.89 4.43 -6.68
C THR A 78 -7.44 4.35 -8.14
N GLU A 79 -6.23 3.88 -8.39
CA GLU A 79 -5.75 3.79 -9.74
C GLU A 79 -5.83 2.42 -10.34
N SER A 80 -6.17 1.44 -9.55
CA SER A 80 -6.23 0.16 -10.04
C SER A 80 -7.39 0.06 -10.93
N ASN A 81 -7.16 0.03 -12.11
CA ASN A 81 -8.15 0.14 -12.99
C ASN A 81 -8.76 -1.01 -13.38
N VAL A 82 -9.48 -1.53 -12.66
CA VAL A 82 -10.06 -2.62 -13.06
C VAL A 82 -11.18 -2.28 -13.86
N LYS A 83 -11.20 -2.62 -14.92
CA LYS A 83 -12.18 -2.31 -15.72
C LYS A 83 -13.16 -3.23 -15.56
N THR A 84 -14.10 -3.03 -15.17
CA THR A 84 -15.10 -3.82 -15.06
C THR A 84 -15.79 -3.71 -16.19
N ALA A 85 -15.85 -4.22 -16.80
CA ALA A 85 -16.52 -4.06 -17.88
C ALA A 85 -17.63 -4.35 -17.97
#